data_713e88c3c1cf9e0fa3f6f58ad76a8c45
#
_entry.id   713e88c3c1cf9e0fa3f6f58ad76a8c45
#
_cell.length_a   1.000
_cell.length_b   1.000
_cell.length_c   1.000
_cell.angle_alpha   90.00
_cell.angle_beta   90.00
_cell.angle_gamma   90.00
#
_symmetry.space_group_name_H-M   'P 1'
#
loop_
_entity.id
_entity.type
_entity.pdbx_description
1 polymer ?
#
loop_
_entity_poly.entity_id
_entity_poly.type
_entity_poly.pdbx_seq_one_letter_code
_entity_poly.pdbx_strand_id
1 'polypeptide(L)'
;VGHISEEDYRDSVREAATFLNGKTDELMRTLQHKMQTAAANLQFEEAARYRDQIQALGIMQSNQFIDSKNPNNPNDIDLLALAVSDGLVCVHWVSIRGGRHVGDKSFFPNTKNDPEPNGQDYAEAFVAQHYLGKSKPDIIISNFPVPNALKEALEGEHGKQMQFVTKTIGERKVWLKMAEQNAQMAIAQR
;
A
#
# COMPACT_ATOMS: atom_id res chain seq x y z
N VAL A 1 -28.95 -31.78 -9.32
CA VAL A 1 -27.72 -31.01 -9.03
C VAL A 1 -28.21 -29.65 -8.62
N GLY A 2 -28.15 -29.35 -7.28
CA GLY A 2 -28.65 -28.09 -6.74
C GLY A 2 -27.79 -26.94 -7.24
N HIS A 3 -28.42 -25.94 -7.83
CA HIS A 3 -27.79 -24.68 -8.15
C HIS A 3 -27.57 -23.93 -6.86
N ILE A 4 -26.31 -23.71 -6.49
CA ILE A 4 -25.94 -22.77 -5.42
C ILE A 4 -26.39 -21.39 -5.89
N SER A 5 -27.10 -20.63 -5.04
CA SER A 5 -27.48 -19.27 -5.37
C SER A 5 -26.22 -18.39 -5.47
N GLU A 6 -26.26 -17.32 -6.26
CA GLU A 6 -25.15 -16.38 -6.37
C GLU A 6 -24.79 -15.73 -5.02
N GLU A 7 -25.78 -15.61 -4.15
CA GLU A 7 -25.65 -15.08 -2.79
C GLU A 7 -24.92 -16.08 -1.88
N ASP A 8 -25.31 -17.35 -1.88
CA ASP A 8 -24.63 -18.42 -1.14
C ASP A 8 -23.18 -18.62 -1.60
N TYR A 9 -22.92 -18.49 -2.90
CA TYR A 9 -21.57 -18.54 -3.44
C TYR A 9 -20.72 -17.37 -2.95
N ARG A 10 -21.26 -16.15 -2.97
CA ARG A 10 -20.55 -14.96 -2.47
C ARG A 10 -20.27 -15.06 -0.98
N ASP A 11 -21.19 -15.56 -0.19
CA ASP A 11 -21.00 -15.74 1.25
C ASP A 11 -19.96 -16.82 1.55
N SER A 12 -19.97 -17.95 0.83
CA SER A 12 -18.94 -18.99 0.95
C SER A 12 -17.54 -18.49 0.57
N VAL A 13 -17.43 -17.66 -0.48
CA VAL A 13 -16.16 -17.02 -0.88
C VAL A 13 -15.69 -16.03 0.19
N ARG A 14 -16.61 -15.27 0.80
CA ARG A 14 -16.28 -14.33 1.88
C ARG A 14 -15.80 -15.06 3.14
N GLU A 15 -16.45 -16.15 3.52
CA GLU A 15 -16.03 -16.98 4.65
C GLU A 15 -14.66 -17.62 4.41
N ALA A 16 -14.41 -18.16 3.22
CA ALA A 16 -13.11 -18.71 2.83
C ALA A 16 -12.01 -17.65 2.85
N ALA A 17 -12.28 -16.45 2.33
CA ALA A 17 -11.35 -15.33 2.35
C ALA A 17 -11.05 -14.87 3.79
N THR A 18 -12.06 -14.80 4.66
CA THR A 18 -11.89 -14.46 6.08
C THR A 18 -11.04 -15.49 6.81
N PHE A 19 -11.27 -16.77 6.53
CA PHE A 19 -10.49 -17.87 7.11
C PHE A 19 -9.03 -17.85 6.65
N LEU A 20 -8.78 -17.62 5.36
CA LEU A 20 -7.43 -17.51 4.80
C LEU A 20 -6.69 -16.29 5.34
N ASN A 21 -7.36 -15.14 5.47
CA ASN A 21 -6.79 -13.93 6.05
C ASN A 21 -6.45 -14.13 7.53
N GLY A 22 -7.32 -14.77 8.31
CA GLY A 22 -7.04 -15.07 9.71
C GLY A 22 -5.81 -15.96 9.90
N LYS A 23 -5.65 -16.98 9.07
CA LYS A 23 -4.45 -17.84 9.08
C LYS A 23 -3.19 -17.12 8.63
N THR A 24 -3.31 -16.21 7.67
CA THR A 24 -2.18 -15.40 7.21
C THR A 24 -1.69 -14.46 8.31
N ASP A 25 -2.59 -13.82 9.03
CA ASP A 25 -2.27 -12.94 10.16
C ASP A 25 -1.58 -13.71 11.31
N GLU A 26 -2.05 -14.91 11.62
CA GLU A 26 -1.43 -15.78 12.62
C GLU A 26 -0.03 -16.22 12.19
N LEU A 27 0.13 -16.60 10.92
CA LEU A 27 1.41 -16.94 10.34
C LEU A 27 2.38 -15.75 10.37
N MET A 28 1.93 -14.55 10.03
CA MET A 28 2.75 -13.34 10.09
C MET A 28 3.24 -13.05 11.52
N ARG A 29 2.38 -13.17 12.54
CA ARG A 29 2.77 -13.01 13.95
C ARG A 29 3.81 -14.05 14.35
N THR A 30 3.64 -15.29 13.93
CA THR A 30 4.59 -16.39 14.22
C THR A 30 5.95 -16.10 13.59
N LEU A 31 5.99 -15.65 12.34
CA LEU A 31 7.22 -15.29 11.65
C LEU A 31 7.90 -14.08 12.28
N GLN A 32 7.13 -13.06 12.70
CA GLN A 32 7.65 -11.90 13.43
C GLN A 32 8.35 -12.32 14.74
N HIS A 33 7.71 -13.21 15.51
CA HIS A 33 8.31 -13.72 16.74
C HIS A 33 9.60 -14.51 16.47
N LYS A 34 9.61 -15.38 15.44
CA LYS A 34 10.81 -16.11 15.02
C LYS A 34 11.93 -15.19 14.58
N MET A 35 11.61 -14.15 13.80
CA MET A 35 12.58 -13.15 13.36
C MET A 35 13.22 -12.43 14.55
N GLN A 36 12.41 -11.99 15.52
CA GLN A 36 12.92 -11.33 16.73
C GLN A 36 13.79 -12.25 17.57
N THR A 37 13.40 -13.51 17.72
CA THR A 37 14.17 -14.51 18.46
C THR A 37 15.50 -14.80 17.78
N ALA A 38 15.52 -14.98 16.46
CA ALA A 38 16.75 -15.18 15.70
C ALA A 38 17.67 -13.95 15.79
N ALA A 39 17.15 -12.74 15.69
CA ALA A 39 17.92 -11.51 15.87
C ALA A 39 18.51 -11.39 17.27
N ALA A 40 17.76 -11.70 18.33
CA ALA A 40 18.24 -11.69 19.70
C ALA A 40 19.37 -12.71 19.94
N ASN A 41 19.35 -13.84 19.21
CA ASN A 41 20.38 -14.87 19.24
C ASN A 41 21.54 -14.59 18.27
N LEU A 42 21.60 -13.40 17.65
CA LEU A 42 22.62 -13.00 16.67
C LEU A 42 22.64 -13.88 15.39
N GLN A 43 21.54 -14.59 15.11
CA GLN A 43 21.36 -15.42 13.91
C GLN A 43 20.80 -14.54 12.77
N PHE A 44 21.61 -13.62 12.29
CA PHE A 44 21.15 -12.58 11.36
C PHE A 44 20.67 -13.10 10.01
N GLU A 45 21.27 -14.17 9.49
CA GLU A 45 20.82 -14.80 8.23
C GLU A 45 19.43 -15.41 8.38
N GLU A 46 19.15 -16.03 9.51
CA GLU A 46 17.86 -16.64 9.79
C GLU A 46 16.78 -15.55 10.03
N ALA A 47 17.14 -14.50 10.76
CA ALA A 47 16.28 -13.32 10.92
C ALA A 47 15.94 -12.68 9.57
N ALA A 48 16.90 -12.53 8.65
CA ALA A 48 16.69 -12.03 7.31
C ALA A 48 15.74 -12.92 6.51
N ARG A 49 15.85 -14.23 6.58
CA ARG A 49 14.93 -15.16 5.92
C ARG A 49 13.48 -15.01 6.41
N TYR A 50 13.28 -14.88 7.72
CA TYR A 50 11.93 -14.62 8.26
C TYR A 50 11.37 -13.26 7.84
N ARG A 51 12.20 -12.22 7.80
CA ARG A 51 11.83 -10.90 7.29
C ARG A 51 11.34 -10.99 5.84
N ASP A 52 12.07 -11.67 4.98
CA ASP A 52 11.75 -11.80 3.56
C ASP A 52 10.44 -12.60 3.35
N GLN A 53 10.19 -13.61 4.19
CA GLN A 53 8.93 -14.35 4.21
C GLN A 53 7.74 -13.47 4.63
N ILE A 54 7.90 -12.64 5.67
CA ILE A 54 6.87 -11.69 6.12
C ILE A 54 6.54 -10.71 4.98
N GLN A 55 7.55 -10.20 4.28
CA GLN A 55 7.37 -9.30 3.16
C GLN A 55 6.60 -9.97 2.00
N ALA A 56 6.98 -11.18 1.62
CA ALA A 56 6.30 -11.92 0.57
C ALA A 56 4.82 -12.17 0.89
N LEU A 57 4.52 -12.55 2.14
CA LEU A 57 3.15 -12.75 2.61
C LEU A 57 2.35 -11.44 2.61
N GLY A 58 2.97 -10.33 3.02
CA GLY A 58 2.33 -9.01 3.00
C GLY A 58 1.94 -8.58 1.58
N ILE A 59 2.83 -8.78 0.61
CA ILE A 59 2.56 -8.50 -0.81
C ILE A 59 1.43 -9.40 -1.34
N MET A 60 1.47 -10.70 -1.04
CA MET A 60 0.42 -11.63 -1.47
C MET A 60 -0.94 -11.26 -0.88
N GLN A 61 -0.99 -10.90 0.40
CA GLN A 61 -2.21 -10.48 1.08
C GLN A 61 -2.77 -9.18 0.48
N SER A 62 -1.90 -8.20 0.19
CA SER A 62 -2.27 -6.96 -0.48
C SER A 62 -2.92 -7.21 -1.84
N ASN A 63 -2.29 -8.03 -2.66
CA ASN A 63 -2.76 -8.33 -4.01
C ASN A 63 -4.11 -9.06 -4.00
N GLN A 64 -4.24 -10.09 -3.16
CA GLN A 64 -5.51 -10.83 -3.03
C GLN A 64 -6.66 -9.96 -2.53
N PHE A 65 -6.37 -9.03 -1.59
CA PHE A 65 -7.38 -8.16 -1.01
C PHE A 65 -7.93 -7.14 -2.02
N ILE A 66 -7.06 -6.63 -2.90
CA ILE A 66 -7.44 -5.68 -3.95
C ILE A 66 -8.22 -6.40 -5.05
N ASP A 67 -7.74 -7.57 -5.51
CA ASP A 67 -8.33 -8.33 -6.61
C ASP A 67 -9.69 -8.96 -6.24
N SER A 68 -9.92 -9.27 -4.97
CA SER A 68 -11.11 -10.05 -4.56
C SER A 68 -12.37 -9.22 -4.38
N LYS A 69 -12.32 -7.88 -4.33
CA LYS A 69 -13.44 -7.14 -3.73
C LYS A 69 -14.26 -6.22 -4.62
N ASN A 70 -13.85 -5.85 -5.81
CA ASN A 70 -14.77 -5.06 -6.65
C ASN A 70 -14.43 -5.03 -8.15
N PRO A 71 -14.81 -6.05 -8.93
CA PRO A 71 -14.67 -6.00 -10.38
C PRO A 71 -15.53 -4.91 -11.04
N ASN A 72 -16.43 -4.28 -10.28
CA ASN A 72 -17.34 -3.24 -10.76
C ASN A 72 -16.90 -1.82 -10.40
N ASN A 73 -15.71 -1.61 -9.82
CA ASN A 73 -15.19 -0.26 -9.60
C ASN A 73 -14.31 0.14 -10.80
N PRO A 74 -14.85 0.88 -11.79
CA PRO A 74 -14.12 1.21 -13.02
C PRO A 74 -13.03 2.25 -12.83
N ASN A 75 -12.86 2.79 -11.63
CA ASN A 75 -11.93 3.88 -11.38
C ASN A 75 -10.49 3.37 -11.29
N ASP A 76 -9.60 4.07 -11.95
CA ASP A 76 -8.17 3.93 -11.77
C ASP A 76 -7.76 4.62 -10.46
N ILE A 77 -7.15 3.87 -9.57
CA ILE A 77 -6.79 4.34 -8.22
C ILE A 77 -5.30 4.16 -7.98
N ASP A 78 -4.65 5.19 -7.46
CA ASP A 78 -3.32 5.09 -6.90
C ASP A 78 -3.37 5.32 -5.38
N LEU A 79 -2.69 4.47 -4.62
CA LEU A 79 -2.49 4.63 -3.18
C LEU A 79 -1.08 5.16 -2.96
N LEU A 80 -0.95 6.16 -2.12
CA LEU A 80 0.32 6.76 -1.72
C LEU A 80 0.44 6.73 -0.20
N ALA A 81 1.37 5.95 0.30
CA ALA A 81 1.65 5.89 1.74
C ALA A 81 3.02 6.46 2.05
N LEU A 82 3.03 7.49 2.87
CA LEU A 82 4.22 8.10 3.42
C LEU A 82 4.59 7.44 4.75
N ALA A 83 5.86 7.07 4.89
CA ALA A 83 6.46 6.68 6.15
C ALA A 83 7.79 7.43 6.35
N VAL A 84 8.08 7.78 7.60
CA VAL A 84 9.33 8.43 8.01
C VAL A 84 9.85 7.72 9.24
N SER A 85 11.10 7.30 9.23
CA SER A 85 11.80 6.73 10.37
C SER A 85 13.31 6.91 10.20
N ASP A 86 14.00 7.22 11.29
CA ASP A 86 15.46 7.30 11.36
C ASP A 86 16.10 8.17 10.25
N GLY A 87 15.47 9.30 9.96
CA GLY A 87 15.93 10.22 8.91
C GLY A 87 15.67 9.73 7.47
N LEU A 88 15.03 8.58 7.31
CA LEU A 88 14.60 8.06 6.02
C LEU A 88 13.15 8.42 5.73
N VAL A 89 12.90 8.79 4.50
CA VAL A 89 11.55 9.01 3.96
C VAL A 89 11.25 7.95 2.93
N CYS A 90 10.09 7.33 3.00
CA CYS A 90 9.59 6.38 2.01
C CYS A 90 8.19 6.80 1.53
N VAL A 91 8.01 6.88 0.23
CA VAL A 91 6.69 6.95 -0.39
C VAL A 91 6.42 5.62 -1.08
N HIS A 92 5.48 4.85 -0.55
CA HIS A 92 5.05 3.60 -1.16
C HIS A 92 3.85 3.86 -2.06
N TRP A 93 4.00 3.54 -3.33
CA TRP A 93 2.99 3.70 -4.36
C TRP A 93 2.41 2.35 -4.72
N VAL A 94 1.07 2.28 -4.82
CA VAL A 94 0.34 1.09 -5.29
C VAL A 94 -0.63 1.53 -6.38
N SER A 95 -0.64 0.81 -7.49
CA SER A 95 -1.49 1.11 -8.64
C SER A 95 -2.60 0.07 -8.80
N ILE A 96 -3.84 0.54 -8.90
CA ILE A 96 -5.04 -0.24 -9.13
C ILE A 96 -5.69 0.25 -10.43
N ARG A 97 -5.94 -0.65 -11.37
CA ARG A 97 -6.58 -0.34 -12.66
C ARG A 97 -7.70 -1.35 -12.91
N GLY A 98 -8.91 -0.83 -13.19
CA GLY A 98 -10.08 -1.69 -13.38
C GLY A 98 -10.37 -2.61 -12.20
N GLY A 99 -10.10 -2.16 -10.97
CA GLY A 99 -10.29 -2.95 -9.75
C GLY A 99 -9.22 -4.01 -9.46
N ARG A 100 -8.13 -4.05 -10.25
CA ARG A 100 -7.02 -5.01 -10.08
C ARG A 100 -5.73 -4.31 -9.68
N HIS A 101 -4.98 -4.94 -8.80
CA HIS A 101 -3.61 -4.52 -8.49
C HIS A 101 -2.70 -4.72 -9.72
N VAL A 102 -2.07 -3.64 -10.17
CA VAL A 102 -1.21 -3.65 -11.37
C VAL A 102 0.26 -3.57 -11.01
N GLY A 103 0.59 -2.99 -9.87
CA GLY A 103 1.95 -2.91 -9.38
C GLY A 103 2.07 -2.04 -8.14
N ASP A 104 3.19 -2.21 -7.45
CA ASP A 104 3.57 -1.40 -6.29
C ASP A 104 5.07 -1.13 -6.29
N LYS A 105 5.48 -0.03 -5.66
CA LYS A 105 6.88 0.32 -5.54
C LYS A 105 7.13 1.29 -4.38
N SER A 106 8.22 1.05 -3.64
CA SER A 106 8.72 1.96 -2.62
C SER A 106 9.76 2.90 -3.22
N PHE A 107 9.57 4.20 -3.01
CA PHE A 107 10.46 5.26 -3.43
C PHE A 107 11.12 5.90 -2.20
N PHE A 108 12.42 6.10 -2.29
CA PHE A 108 13.21 6.70 -1.22
C PHE A 108 13.87 7.98 -1.77
N PRO A 109 13.32 9.14 -1.45
CA PRO A 109 13.97 10.40 -1.76
C PRO A 109 15.36 10.49 -1.11
N ASN A 110 16.25 11.25 -1.70
CA ASN A 110 17.57 11.48 -1.13
C ASN A 110 17.49 12.52 0.00
N THR A 111 17.62 12.06 1.25
CA THR A 111 17.56 12.90 2.46
C THR A 111 18.93 13.19 3.06
N LYS A 112 20.05 12.83 2.37
CA LYS A 112 21.42 12.92 2.94
C LYS A 112 21.83 14.30 3.45
N ASN A 113 21.28 15.37 2.87
CA ASN A 113 21.59 16.74 3.22
C ASN A 113 20.54 17.39 4.14
N ASP A 114 19.58 16.61 4.62
CA ASP A 114 18.48 17.07 5.45
C ASP A 114 18.49 16.24 6.75
N PRO A 115 19.00 16.80 7.87
CA PRO A 115 19.13 16.07 9.13
C PRO A 115 17.78 15.74 9.77
N GLU A 116 16.74 16.54 9.46
CA GLU A 116 15.37 16.34 9.97
C GLU A 116 14.37 16.44 8.81
N PRO A 117 14.31 15.41 7.93
CA PRO A 117 13.51 15.50 6.73
C PRO A 117 12.02 15.60 7.05
N ASN A 118 11.39 16.68 6.56
CA ASN A 118 9.96 16.81 6.59
C ASN A 118 9.34 15.88 5.53
N GLY A 119 8.83 14.75 5.96
CA GLY A 119 8.24 13.76 5.04
C GLY A 119 7.17 14.33 4.11
N GLN A 120 6.40 15.32 4.57
CA GLN A 120 5.38 15.99 3.77
C GLN A 120 5.96 16.66 2.52
N ASP A 121 7.06 17.39 2.63
CA ASP A 121 7.69 18.08 1.50
C ASP A 121 8.20 17.09 0.45
N TYR A 122 8.77 15.97 0.90
CA TYR A 122 9.21 14.90 0.01
C TYR A 122 8.05 14.16 -0.66
N ALA A 123 6.94 13.98 0.05
CA ALA A 123 5.74 13.37 -0.52
C ALA A 123 5.09 14.27 -1.58
N GLU A 124 5.04 15.57 -1.35
CA GLU A 124 4.55 16.57 -2.32
C GLU A 124 5.45 16.62 -3.56
N ALA A 125 6.76 16.65 -3.38
CA ALA A 125 7.72 16.57 -4.48
C ALA A 125 7.56 15.28 -5.28
N PHE A 126 7.34 14.15 -4.61
CA PHE A 126 7.04 12.87 -5.27
C PHE A 126 5.78 12.97 -6.13
N VAL A 127 4.68 13.49 -5.58
CA VAL A 127 3.40 13.65 -6.32
C VAL A 127 3.62 14.51 -7.57
N ALA A 128 4.32 15.64 -7.45
CA ALA A 128 4.63 16.50 -8.57
C ALA A 128 5.44 15.75 -9.64
N GLN A 129 6.55 15.13 -9.29
CA GLN A 129 7.43 14.43 -10.23
C GLN A 129 6.80 13.19 -10.85
N HIS A 130 5.93 12.52 -10.09
CA HIS A 130 5.33 11.27 -10.54
C HIS A 130 4.16 11.47 -11.51
N TYR A 131 3.38 12.53 -11.34
CA TYR A 131 2.15 12.74 -12.08
C TYR A 131 2.17 13.90 -13.09
N LEU A 132 3.04 14.92 -12.93
CA LEU A 132 3.14 15.99 -13.93
C LEU A 132 3.64 15.42 -15.27
N GLY A 133 2.94 15.73 -16.35
CA GLY A 133 3.28 15.25 -17.70
C GLY A 133 3.04 13.77 -17.96
N LYS A 134 2.34 13.06 -17.08
CA LYS A 134 2.09 11.60 -17.22
C LYS A 134 0.61 11.25 -17.14
N SER A 135 0.28 10.01 -17.49
CA SER A 135 -1.06 9.46 -17.31
C SER A 135 -1.43 9.43 -15.82
N LYS A 136 -2.64 9.88 -15.50
CA LYS A 136 -3.13 10.11 -14.14
C LYS A 136 -4.27 9.16 -13.81
N PRO A 137 -4.35 8.65 -12.57
CA PRO A 137 -5.50 7.89 -12.10
C PRO A 137 -6.73 8.79 -11.93
N ASP A 138 -7.89 8.20 -11.74
CA ASP A 138 -9.12 8.95 -11.39
C ASP A 138 -9.09 9.41 -9.93
N ILE A 139 -8.47 8.59 -9.06
CA ILE A 139 -8.44 8.82 -7.62
C ILE A 139 -7.03 8.59 -7.09
N ILE A 140 -6.53 9.53 -6.29
CA ILE A 140 -5.35 9.34 -5.45
C ILE A 140 -5.80 9.26 -4.00
N ILE A 141 -5.45 8.19 -3.33
CA ILE A 141 -5.69 7.98 -1.90
C ILE A 141 -4.36 8.05 -1.17
N SER A 142 -4.23 8.93 -0.17
CA SER A 142 -2.97 9.12 0.56
C SER A 142 -3.18 9.28 2.07
N ASN A 143 -2.17 8.94 2.86
CA ASN A 143 -2.12 9.21 4.30
C ASN A 143 -1.54 10.59 4.63
N PHE A 144 -1.28 11.41 3.62
CA PHE A 144 -0.81 12.79 3.75
C PHE A 144 -1.66 13.72 2.87
N PRO A 145 -1.80 15.00 3.25
CA PRO A 145 -2.53 15.97 2.44
C PRO A 145 -1.72 16.37 1.20
N VAL A 146 -2.42 16.65 0.11
CA VAL A 146 -1.84 17.24 -1.11
C VAL A 146 -2.29 18.69 -1.18
N PRO A 147 -1.37 19.68 -1.34
CA PRO A 147 -1.72 21.10 -1.43
C PRO A 147 -2.65 21.42 -2.59
N ASN A 148 -3.55 22.38 -2.40
CA ASN A 148 -4.50 22.75 -3.46
C ASN A 148 -3.81 23.27 -4.73
N ALA A 149 -2.73 24.02 -4.59
CA ALA A 149 -1.96 24.49 -5.74
C ALA A 149 -1.41 23.33 -6.59
N LEU A 150 -0.96 22.24 -5.94
CA LEU A 150 -0.48 21.06 -6.66
C LEU A 150 -1.64 20.29 -7.31
N LYS A 151 -2.79 20.20 -6.66
CA LYS A 151 -4.01 19.60 -7.26
C LYS A 151 -4.44 20.36 -8.51
N GLU A 152 -4.51 21.68 -8.43
CA GLU A 152 -4.88 22.54 -9.55
C GLU A 152 -3.88 22.42 -10.72
N ALA A 153 -2.58 22.37 -10.44
CA ALA A 153 -1.55 22.14 -11.45
C ALA A 153 -1.72 20.78 -12.15
N LEU A 154 -2.03 19.75 -11.37
CA LEU A 154 -2.26 18.41 -11.92
C LEU A 154 -3.55 18.33 -12.75
N GLU A 155 -4.62 18.98 -12.34
CA GLU A 155 -5.90 19.00 -13.08
C GLU A 155 -5.80 19.84 -14.35
N GLY A 156 -5.07 20.95 -14.32
CA GLY A 156 -4.98 21.90 -15.43
C GLY A 156 -4.30 21.36 -16.69
N GLU A 157 -3.39 20.42 -16.55
CA GLU A 157 -2.62 19.89 -17.69
C GLU A 157 -3.44 19.07 -18.69
N HIS A 158 -4.52 18.39 -18.26
CA HIS A 158 -5.25 17.44 -19.13
C HIS A 158 -6.77 17.59 -19.07
N GLY A 159 -7.30 18.55 -18.33
CA GLY A 159 -8.76 18.75 -18.17
C GLY A 159 -9.49 17.59 -17.48
N LYS A 160 -8.75 16.61 -16.94
CA LYS A 160 -9.31 15.48 -16.21
C LYS A 160 -9.32 15.79 -14.73
N GLN A 161 -10.52 15.85 -14.16
CA GLN A 161 -10.70 16.04 -12.72
C GLN A 161 -10.22 14.81 -11.96
N MET A 162 -9.28 14.99 -11.02
CA MET A 162 -8.79 13.94 -10.14
C MET A 162 -9.35 14.11 -8.74
N GLN A 163 -9.67 13.01 -8.09
CA GLN A 163 -10.08 13.03 -6.69
C GLN A 163 -8.88 12.74 -5.78
N PHE A 164 -8.67 13.59 -4.77
CA PHE A 164 -7.68 13.37 -3.71
C PHE A 164 -8.40 13.03 -2.41
N VAL A 165 -8.14 11.84 -1.89
CA VAL A 165 -8.83 11.29 -0.71
C VAL A 165 -7.81 10.99 0.38
N THR A 166 -7.91 11.69 1.52
CA THR A 166 -7.07 11.43 2.70
C THR A 166 -7.85 10.75 3.84
N LYS A 167 -9.17 10.93 3.86
CA LYS A 167 -10.05 10.29 4.85
C LYS A 167 -10.75 9.11 4.20
N THR A 168 -10.32 7.91 4.53
CA THR A 168 -10.83 6.67 3.94
C THR A 168 -11.76 5.92 4.90
N ILE A 169 -12.75 5.24 4.35
CA ILE A 169 -13.68 4.34 5.06
C ILE A 169 -13.72 2.99 4.32
N GLY A 170 -14.16 1.96 5.02
CA GLY A 170 -14.36 0.64 4.42
C GLY A 170 -13.07 0.06 3.79
N GLU A 171 -13.18 -0.48 2.60
CA GLU A 171 -12.08 -1.15 1.89
C GLU A 171 -10.89 -0.23 1.60
N ARG A 172 -11.15 1.01 1.22
CA ARG A 172 -10.09 2.01 0.95
C ARG A 172 -9.22 2.28 2.17
N LYS A 173 -9.81 2.21 3.38
CA LYS A 173 -9.06 2.34 4.63
C LYS A 173 -8.12 1.16 4.83
N VAL A 174 -8.56 -0.05 4.51
CA VAL A 174 -7.73 -1.25 4.61
C VAL A 174 -6.58 -1.19 3.60
N TRP A 175 -6.84 -0.82 2.36
CA TRP A 175 -5.80 -0.68 1.33
C TRP A 175 -4.74 0.35 1.72
N LEU A 176 -5.17 1.52 2.21
CA LEU A 176 -4.24 2.56 2.64
C LEU A 176 -3.37 2.08 3.82
N LYS A 177 -3.97 1.41 4.80
CA LYS A 177 -3.24 0.85 5.94
C LYS A 177 -2.22 -0.20 5.51
N MET A 178 -2.53 -1.04 4.52
CA MET A 178 -1.59 -2.01 3.97
C MET A 178 -0.43 -1.30 3.26
N ALA A 179 -0.70 -0.26 2.47
CA ALA A 179 0.34 0.54 1.84
C ALA A 179 1.25 1.23 2.88
N GLU A 180 0.69 1.72 4.00
CA GLU A 180 1.45 2.27 5.12
C GLU A 180 2.38 1.23 5.76
N GLN A 181 1.89 0.02 5.99
CA GLN A 181 2.69 -1.07 6.53
C GLN A 181 3.83 -1.44 5.57
N ASN A 182 3.57 -1.49 4.27
CA ASN A 182 4.59 -1.75 3.26
C ASN A 182 5.66 -0.64 3.23
N ALA A 183 5.26 0.63 3.36
CA ALA A 183 6.20 1.75 3.47
C ALA A 183 7.10 1.62 4.70
N GLN A 184 6.53 1.28 5.86
CA GLN A 184 7.27 1.08 7.11
C GLN A 184 8.24 -0.12 7.01
N MET A 185 7.77 -1.24 6.46
CA MET A 185 8.62 -2.41 6.23
C MET A 185 9.78 -2.11 5.27
N ALA A 186 9.52 -1.33 4.21
CA ALA A 186 10.55 -0.94 3.26
C ALA A 186 11.64 -0.06 3.90
N ILE A 187 11.30 0.82 4.86
CA ILE A 187 12.29 1.58 5.65
C ILE A 187 13.09 0.63 6.55
N ALA A 188 12.42 -0.27 7.27
CA ALA A 188 13.07 -1.18 8.21
C ALA A 188 14.07 -2.15 7.54
N GLN A 189 14.00 -2.30 6.22
CA GLN A 189 14.89 -3.17 5.43
C GLN A 189 16.09 -2.42 4.84
N ARG A 190 16.20 -1.10 5.05
CA ARG A 190 17.23 -0.27 4.42
C ARG A 190 18.30 0.16 5.40
#